data_a3094425d9999509e08b50b51af7cd34
#
_entry.id   a3094425d9999509e08b50b51af7cd34
#
_cell.length_a   1.000
_cell.length_b   1.000
_cell.length_c   1.000
_cell.angle_alpha   90.00
_cell.angle_beta   90.00
_cell.angle_gamma   90.00
#
_symmetry.space_group_name_H-M   'P 1'
#
loop_
_entity.id
_entity.type
_entity.pdbx_description
1 polymer ?
#
loop_
_entity_poly.entity_id
_entity_poly.type
_entity_poly.pdbx_seq_one_letter_code
_entity_poly.pdbx_strand_id
1 'polypeptide(L)'
;MNIHSSTNLPAVLTSGKLPVVAAPLFIISVPDLVIAQCKAGVIGSFPALNAREKEGEPIELERWLKRITEELDRHNQENPDNPAAPFAVNQIVHRSNPRLMRDIEICVKWNVPVWITSLGARPEVNEAAHSCGGIVLHDIINNTFARKAIEKGADGLIAVAAGAGGHAGPQSPFALIQEIREWFKGPLLLSGSIATGRALLASLMMGADTVSYTHLTLPTICSV
;
A
#
# COMPACT_ATOMS: atom_id res chain seq x y z
N MET A 1 -9.67 1.54 -27.99
CA MET A 1 -9.17 0.36 -27.28
C MET A 1 -9.50 0.59 -25.81
N ASN A 2 -10.61 0.02 -25.32
CA ASN A 2 -10.97 0.17 -23.89
C ASN A 2 -10.00 -0.69 -23.08
N ILE A 3 -9.02 -0.04 -22.47
CA ILE A 3 -8.24 -0.64 -21.40
C ILE A 3 -9.25 -0.93 -20.31
N HIS A 4 -9.41 -2.20 -19.92
CA HIS A 4 -10.29 -2.61 -18.85
C HIS A 4 -9.87 -1.94 -17.54
N SER A 5 -10.28 -0.69 -17.34
CA SER A 5 -10.31 -0.13 -16.00
C SER A 5 -11.46 -0.82 -15.28
N SER A 6 -11.19 -1.45 -14.16
CA SER A 6 -12.25 -1.86 -13.25
C SER A 6 -13.09 -0.62 -12.95
N THR A 7 -14.35 -0.62 -13.38
CA THR A 7 -15.24 0.55 -13.30
C THR A 7 -15.59 0.94 -11.86
N ASN A 8 -14.99 0.30 -10.84
CA ASN A 8 -15.29 0.46 -9.43
C ASN A 8 -14.05 0.54 -8.53
N LEU A 9 -13.01 1.28 -8.95
CA LEU A 9 -11.90 1.57 -8.04
C LEU A 9 -12.37 2.53 -6.94
N PRO A 10 -12.04 2.27 -5.66
CA PRO A 10 -12.26 3.24 -4.61
C PRO A 10 -11.63 4.59 -4.94
N ALA A 11 -12.36 5.68 -4.70
CA ALA A 11 -11.91 7.04 -5.02
C ALA A 11 -10.52 7.36 -4.42
N VAL A 12 -10.23 6.79 -3.25
CA VAL A 12 -8.93 6.95 -2.58
C VAL A 12 -7.74 6.42 -3.41
N LEU A 13 -7.95 5.40 -4.25
CA LEU A 13 -6.90 4.85 -5.13
C LEU A 13 -6.75 5.64 -6.44
N THR A 14 -7.72 6.45 -6.80
CA THR A 14 -7.73 7.26 -8.04
C THR A 14 -7.46 8.75 -7.78
N SER A 15 -7.32 9.15 -6.53
CA SER A 15 -7.06 10.54 -6.14
C SER A 15 -5.62 11.01 -6.40
N GLY A 16 -4.69 10.10 -6.65
CA GLY A 16 -3.32 10.42 -7.03
C GLY A 16 -3.21 10.83 -8.51
N LYS A 17 -2.11 11.49 -8.87
CA LYS A 17 -1.79 11.85 -10.27
C LYS A 17 -1.36 10.64 -11.10
N LEU A 18 -0.81 9.64 -10.44
CA LEU A 18 -0.34 8.40 -11.04
C LEU A 18 -1.00 7.22 -10.33
N PRO A 19 -1.30 6.14 -11.05
CA PRO A 19 -1.82 4.92 -10.45
C PRO A 19 -0.67 4.15 -9.74
N VAL A 20 -0.16 4.73 -8.67
CA VAL A 20 1.01 4.24 -7.93
C VAL A 20 0.77 4.34 -6.43
N VAL A 21 0.96 3.24 -5.75
CA VAL A 21 1.15 3.18 -4.30
C VAL A 21 2.63 2.94 -4.05
N ALA A 22 3.29 3.80 -3.30
CA ALA A 22 4.68 3.58 -2.89
C ALA A 22 4.75 2.37 -1.95
N ALA A 23 5.72 1.49 -2.14
CA ALA A 23 5.88 0.34 -1.27
C ALA A 23 6.34 0.77 0.15
N PRO A 24 5.81 0.11 1.20
CA PRO A 24 6.23 0.36 2.56
C PRO A 24 7.63 -0.24 2.81
N LEU A 25 8.67 0.57 2.70
CA LEU A 25 10.05 0.12 2.84
C LEU A 25 10.49 0.12 4.31
N PHE A 26 11.00 -1.03 4.79
CA PHE A 26 11.54 -1.15 6.13
C PHE A 26 12.70 -0.15 6.35
N ILE A 27 12.67 0.56 7.48
CA ILE A 27 13.62 1.62 7.87
C ILE A 27 13.52 2.90 7.02
N ILE A 28 13.38 2.77 5.71
CA ILE A 28 13.48 3.90 4.76
C ILE A 28 12.20 4.74 4.71
N SER A 29 11.03 4.09 4.72
CA SER A 29 9.76 4.81 4.71
C SER A 29 9.52 5.47 6.06
N VAL A 30 9.81 6.75 6.12
CA VAL A 30 9.60 7.66 7.27
C VAL A 30 8.68 8.81 6.84
N PRO A 31 8.15 9.63 7.76
CA PRO A 31 7.20 10.69 7.43
C PRO A 31 7.66 11.63 6.30
N ASP A 32 8.92 12.01 6.27
CA ASP A 32 9.46 12.91 5.22
C ASP A 32 9.27 12.31 3.82
N LEU A 33 9.58 11.03 3.65
CA LEU A 33 9.42 10.33 2.37
C LEU A 33 7.93 10.20 2.01
N VAL A 34 7.08 9.78 2.96
CA VAL A 34 5.64 9.63 2.74
C VAL A 34 5.00 10.95 2.33
N ILE A 35 5.30 12.03 3.04
CA ILE A 35 4.79 13.38 2.74
C ILE A 35 5.23 13.82 1.34
N ALA A 36 6.51 13.62 1.00
CA ALA A 36 7.03 13.96 -0.32
C ALA A 36 6.33 13.18 -1.44
N GLN A 37 6.10 11.88 -1.24
CA GLN A 37 5.36 11.02 -2.18
C GLN A 37 3.93 11.50 -2.36
N CYS A 38 3.20 11.78 -1.28
CA CYS A 38 1.83 12.25 -1.33
C CYS A 38 1.71 13.61 -2.04
N LYS A 39 2.59 14.56 -1.72
CA LYS A 39 2.65 15.88 -2.40
C LYS A 39 3.00 15.76 -3.89
N ALA A 40 3.76 14.74 -4.27
CA ALA A 40 4.04 14.44 -5.67
C ALA A 40 2.87 13.77 -6.42
N GLY A 41 1.78 13.41 -5.72
CA GLY A 41 0.59 12.77 -6.29
C GLY A 41 0.68 11.25 -6.36
N VAL A 42 1.52 10.64 -5.54
CA VAL A 42 1.66 9.18 -5.35
C VAL A 42 1.18 8.83 -3.95
N ILE A 43 0.42 7.75 -3.80
CA ILE A 43 0.02 7.26 -2.48
C ILE A 43 1.28 6.82 -1.72
N GLY A 44 1.72 7.64 -0.78
CA GLY A 44 2.89 7.35 0.05
C GLY A 44 2.58 6.29 1.09
N SER A 45 3.55 5.44 1.46
CA SER A 45 3.29 4.42 2.47
C SER A 45 4.47 4.17 3.40
N PHE A 46 4.18 3.66 4.60
CA PHE A 46 5.18 3.22 5.56
C PHE A 46 4.69 2.03 6.39
N PRO A 47 5.60 1.14 6.85
CA PRO A 47 5.26 0.12 7.84
C PRO A 47 5.06 0.76 9.22
N ALA A 48 3.96 0.42 9.92
CA ALA A 48 3.75 0.86 11.30
C ALA A 48 4.95 0.52 12.20
N LEU A 49 5.60 -0.62 11.95
CA LEU A 49 6.79 -1.06 12.68
C LEU A 49 8.04 -0.17 12.50
N ASN A 50 8.06 0.71 11.49
CA ASN A 50 9.14 1.70 11.36
C ASN A 50 9.06 2.78 12.45
N ALA A 51 7.87 3.11 12.91
CA ALA A 51 7.66 3.97 14.08
C ALA A 51 7.98 3.15 15.34
N ARG A 52 9.26 3.13 15.72
CA ARG A 52 9.75 2.28 16.80
C ARG A 52 9.22 2.74 18.14
N GLU A 53 8.75 1.78 18.94
CA GLU A 53 8.32 2.06 20.31
C GLU A 53 9.48 2.60 21.14
N LYS A 54 9.14 3.61 21.94
CA LYS A 54 9.97 4.06 23.06
C LYS A 54 9.20 3.70 24.32
N GLU A 55 9.87 3.04 25.26
CA GLU A 55 9.28 2.67 26.57
C GLU A 55 8.03 1.76 26.49
N GLY A 56 7.91 0.98 25.39
CA GLY A 56 6.80 0.04 25.21
C GLY A 56 5.47 0.66 24.76
N GLU A 57 5.43 1.94 24.43
CA GLU A 57 4.24 2.64 23.95
C GLU A 57 4.38 3.03 22.45
N PRO A 58 3.32 2.89 21.64
CA PRO A 58 3.36 3.24 20.21
C PRO A 58 3.22 4.75 19.96
N ILE A 59 3.76 5.59 20.83
CA ILE A 59 3.68 7.06 20.76
C ILE A 59 4.29 7.59 19.46
N GLU A 60 5.33 6.93 18.96
CA GLU A 60 6.00 7.37 17.73
C GLU A 60 5.10 7.21 16.52
N LEU A 61 4.29 6.13 16.44
CA LEU A 61 3.31 5.97 15.36
C LEU A 61 2.28 7.11 15.37
N GLU A 62 1.80 7.48 16.55
CA GLU A 62 0.86 8.60 16.66
C GLU A 62 1.49 9.95 16.23
N ARG A 63 2.74 10.20 16.61
CA ARG A 63 3.49 11.39 16.15
C ARG A 63 3.65 11.43 14.63
N TRP A 64 3.93 10.27 14.02
CA TRP A 64 4.07 10.17 12.57
C TRP A 64 2.76 10.44 11.87
N LEU A 65 1.68 9.82 12.31
CA LEU A 65 0.34 10.02 11.72
C LEU A 65 -0.11 11.47 11.86
N LYS A 66 0.06 12.06 13.06
CA LYS A 66 -0.22 13.48 13.28
C LYS A 66 0.55 14.36 12.29
N ARG A 67 1.85 14.19 12.21
CA ARG A 67 2.70 14.99 11.32
C ARG A 67 2.30 14.82 9.85
N ILE A 68 2.09 13.59 9.38
CA ILE A 68 1.69 13.33 7.99
C ILE A 68 0.37 14.02 7.70
N THR A 69 -0.64 13.84 8.55
CA THR A 69 -1.96 14.44 8.36
C THR A 69 -1.89 15.96 8.32
N GLU A 70 -1.27 16.59 9.33
CA GLU A 70 -1.14 18.05 9.39
C GLU A 70 -0.38 18.66 8.20
N GLU A 71 0.68 17.99 7.73
CA GLU A 71 1.46 18.44 6.58
C GLU A 71 0.69 18.30 5.25
N LEU A 72 -0.10 17.23 5.09
CA LEU A 72 -0.91 17.03 3.90
C LEU A 72 -2.11 17.96 3.89
N ASP A 73 -2.78 18.17 5.02
CA ASP A 73 -3.89 19.10 5.16
C ASP A 73 -3.45 20.54 4.84
N ARG A 74 -2.32 20.97 5.38
CA ARG A 74 -1.72 22.28 5.06
C ARG A 74 -1.43 22.40 3.57
N HIS A 75 -0.80 21.38 2.96
CA HIS A 75 -0.52 21.38 1.53
C HIS A 75 -1.81 21.51 0.70
N ASN A 76 -2.87 20.81 1.07
CA ASN A 76 -4.14 20.83 0.37
C ASN A 76 -4.84 22.19 0.45
N GLN A 77 -4.72 22.88 1.62
CA GLN A 77 -5.23 24.24 1.79
C GLN A 77 -4.46 25.26 0.94
N GLU A 78 -3.14 25.11 0.87
CA GLU A 78 -2.27 26.00 0.10
C GLU A 78 -2.32 25.71 -1.41
N ASN A 79 -2.69 24.48 -1.81
CA ASN A 79 -2.69 24.01 -3.19
C ASN A 79 -4.02 23.32 -3.56
N PRO A 80 -5.17 24.00 -3.55
CA PRO A 80 -6.48 23.37 -3.78
C PRO A 80 -6.60 22.75 -5.18
N ASP A 81 -5.92 23.30 -6.18
CA ASP A 81 -5.90 22.79 -7.56
C ASP A 81 -4.92 21.61 -7.74
N ASN A 82 -4.13 21.32 -6.73
CA ASN A 82 -3.11 20.28 -6.76
C ASN A 82 -2.99 19.57 -5.39
N PRO A 83 -4.05 18.93 -4.92
CA PRO A 83 -4.03 18.28 -3.62
C PRO A 83 -3.06 17.10 -3.59
N ALA A 84 -2.53 16.83 -2.40
CA ALA A 84 -1.72 15.65 -2.15
C ALA A 84 -2.55 14.37 -2.30
N ALA A 85 -1.90 13.28 -2.76
CA ALA A 85 -2.49 11.95 -2.67
C ALA A 85 -2.61 11.52 -1.19
N PRO A 86 -3.51 10.60 -0.86
CA PRO A 86 -3.61 10.03 0.48
C PRO A 86 -2.35 9.20 0.82
N PHE A 87 -2.24 8.82 2.09
CA PHE A 87 -1.16 7.93 2.54
C PHE A 87 -1.71 6.55 2.93
N ALA A 88 -0.81 5.57 3.01
CA ALA A 88 -1.10 4.21 3.44
C ALA A 88 -0.22 3.80 4.63
N VAL A 89 -0.76 2.96 5.51
CA VAL A 89 0.00 2.33 6.60
C VAL A 89 0.01 0.82 6.42
N ASN A 90 1.19 0.24 6.41
CA ASN A 90 1.33 -1.22 6.35
C ASN A 90 1.34 -1.82 7.76
N GLN A 91 0.46 -2.80 7.96
CA GLN A 91 0.34 -3.61 9.17
C GLN A 91 0.85 -5.02 8.92
N ILE A 92 1.82 -5.44 9.71
CA ILE A 92 2.28 -6.83 9.73
C ILE A 92 1.35 -7.62 10.64
N VAL A 93 0.47 -8.41 10.02
CA VAL A 93 -0.63 -9.11 10.70
C VAL A 93 -0.20 -10.48 11.26
N HIS A 94 1.08 -10.71 11.35
CA HIS A 94 1.61 -11.95 11.89
C HIS A 94 1.50 -12.00 13.43
N ARG A 95 1.24 -13.20 13.97
CA ARG A 95 1.10 -13.45 15.42
C ARG A 95 2.31 -13.02 16.27
N SER A 96 3.48 -12.90 15.63
CA SER A 96 4.71 -12.42 16.32
C SER A 96 4.77 -10.90 16.45
N ASN A 97 3.79 -10.15 15.93
CA ASN A 97 3.71 -8.72 16.13
C ASN A 97 2.90 -8.41 17.42
N PRO A 98 3.55 -8.17 18.55
CA PRO A 98 2.85 -7.96 19.83
C PRO A 98 2.12 -6.62 19.91
N ARG A 99 2.51 -5.65 19.05
CA ARG A 99 1.95 -4.29 19.06
C ARG A 99 0.80 -4.09 18.07
N LEU A 100 0.45 -5.14 17.29
CA LEU A 100 -0.52 -5.02 16.19
C LEU A 100 -1.83 -4.34 16.60
N MET A 101 -2.45 -4.78 17.70
CA MET A 101 -3.75 -4.24 18.12
C MET A 101 -3.66 -2.77 18.54
N ARG A 102 -2.59 -2.39 19.24
CA ARG A 102 -2.34 -0.98 19.61
C ARG A 102 -2.08 -0.09 18.38
N ASP A 103 -1.30 -0.58 17.43
CA ASP A 103 -1.06 0.13 16.16
C ASP A 103 -2.36 0.33 15.38
N ILE A 104 -3.25 -0.68 15.38
CA ILE A 104 -4.58 -0.59 14.76
C ILE A 104 -5.44 0.49 15.43
N GLU A 105 -5.54 0.51 16.75
CA GLU A 105 -6.30 1.53 17.50
C GLU A 105 -5.84 2.96 17.15
N ILE A 106 -4.54 3.16 17.04
CA ILE A 106 -3.97 4.44 16.65
C ILE A 106 -4.32 4.78 15.20
N CYS A 107 -4.22 3.81 14.28
CA CYS A 107 -4.57 4.03 12.88
C CYS A 107 -6.06 4.35 12.71
N VAL A 108 -6.95 3.70 13.47
CA VAL A 108 -8.39 4.03 13.50
C VAL A 108 -8.61 5.45 14.02
N LYS A 109 -7.98 5.83 15.11
CA LYS A 109 -8.06 7.18 15.70
C LYS A 109 -7.69 8.28 14.70
N TRP A 110 -6.73 8.01 13.83
CA TRP A 110 -6.25 8.96 12.81
C TRP A 110 -6.89 8.78 11.44
N ASN A 111 -7.95 7.97 11.33
CA ASN A 111 -8.70 7.72 10.09
C ASN A 111 -7.78 7.40 8.91
N VAL A 112 -6.85 6.47 9.10
CA VAL A 112 -5.91 6.08 8.04
C VAL A 112 -6.69 5.65 6.79
N PRO A 113 -6.49 6.30 5.63
CA PRO A 113 -7.36 6.08 4.47
C PRO A 113 -7.06 4.79 3.71
N VAL A 114 -5.81 4.33 3.71
CA VAL A 114 -5.40 3.10 3.03
C VAL A 114 -4.57 2.23 3.98
N TRP A 115 -5.01 1.00 4.14
CA TRP A 115 -4.32 0.01 4.95
C TRP A 115 -3.70 -1.05 4.05
N ILE A 116 -2.43 -1.35 4.23
CA ILE A 116 -1.76 -2.47 3.58
C ILE A 116 -1.56 -3.55 4.64
N THR A 117 -2.08 -4.75 4.41
CA THR A 117 -1.94 -5.86 5.36
C THR A 117 -1.04 -6.94 4.78
N SER A 118 -0.10 -7.42 5.57
CA SER A 118 0.93 -8.38 5.14
C SER A 118 1.07 -9.52 6.15
N LEU A 119 1.48 -10.70 5.68
CA LEU A 119 1.79 -11.90 6.48
C LEU A 119 0.62 -12.46 7.29
N GLY A 120 -0.58 -12.35 6.76
CA GLY A 120 -1.80 -12.92 7.34
C GLY A 120 -3.00 -12.01 7.12
N ALA A 121 -4.15 -12.62 6.86
CA ALA A 121 -5.42 -11.92 6.74
C ALA A 121 -6.27 -12.21 8.00
N ARG A 122 -6.67 -11.16 8.70
CA ARG A 122 -7.47 -11.23 9.92
C ARG A 122 -8.70 -10.33 9.77
N PRO A 123 -9.93 -10.88 9.88
CA PRO A 123 -11.16 -10.10 9.73
C PRO A 123 -11.22 -8.88 10.64
N GLU A 124 -10.81 -9.02 11.90
CA GLU A 124 -10.83 -7.93 12.88
C GLU A 124 -9.94 -6.74 12.52
N VAL A 125 -8.87 -6.96 11.74
CA VAL A 125 -8.02 -5.88 11.23
C VAL A 125 -8.73 -5.14 10.10
N ASN A 126 -9.39 -5.87 9.21
CA ASN A 126 -10.14 -5.31 8.10
C ASN A 126 -11.37 -4.53 8.60
N GLU A 127 -12.11 -5.09 9.56
CA GLU A 127 -13.24 -4.42 10.22
C GLU A 127 -12.82 -3.11 10.90
N ALA A 128 -11.66 -3.11 11.56
CA ALA A 128 -11.12 -1.90 12.18
C ALA A 128 -10.80 -0.83 11.12
N ALA A 129 -10.19 -1.19 10.00
CA ALA A 129 -9.93 -0.27 8.90
C ALA A 129 -11.23 0.30 8.33
N HIS A 130 -12.23 -0.55 8.08
CA HIS A 130 -13.53 -0.13 7.59
C HIS A 130 -14.28 0.79 8.58
N SER A 131 -14.12 0.57 9.89
CA SER A 131 -14.78 1.39 10.92
C SER A 131 -14.39 2.88 10.87
N CYS A 132 -13.21 3.19 10.34
CA CYS A 132 -12.76 4.56 10.14
C CYS A 132 -12.83 5.05 8.68
N GLY A 133 -13.54 4.30 7.81
CA GLY A 133 -13.68 4.64 6.39
C GLY A 133 -12.47 4.31 5.53
N GLY A 134 -11.49 3.59 6.05
CA GLY A 134 -10.32 3.13 5.31
C GLY A 134 -10.62 1.92 4.42
N ILE A 135 -9.75 1.68 3.43
CA ILE A 135 -9.77 0.47 2.60
C ILE A 135 -8.56 -0.41 2.93
N VAL A 136 -8.72 -1.71 2.71
CA VAL A 136 -7.67 -2.71 2.96
C VAL A 136 -7.16 -3.33 1.66
N LEU A 137 -5.87 -3.17 1.40
CA LEU A 137 -5.12 -3.83 0.34
C LEU A 137 -4.26 -4.93 0.97
N HIS A 138 -4.45 -6.18 0.56
CA HIS A 138 -3.72 -7.31 1.16
C HIS A 138 -2.61 -7.84 0.25
N ASP A 139 -1.41 -7.98 0.79
CA ASP A 139 -0.26 -8.59 0.09
C ASP A 139 -0.47 -10.08 -0.13
N ILE A 140 -0.39 -10.53 -1.38
CA ILE A 140 -0.52 -11.94 -1.75
C ILE A 140 0.59 -12.37 -2.71
N ILE A 141 0.95 -13.64 -2.65
CA ILE A 141 1.97 -14.23 -3.50
C ILE A 141 1.43 -15.32 -4.45
N ASN A 142 0.18 -15.70 -4.29
CA ASN A 142 -0.50 -16.68 -5.14
C ASN A 142 -2.02 -16.57 -5.02
N ASN A 143 -2.70 -17.29 -5.91
CA ASN A 143 -4.15 -17.27 -6.00
C ASN A 143 -4.88 -17.84 -4.75
N THR A 144 -4.28 -18.81 -4.05
CA THR A 144 -4.85 -19.37 -2.80
C THR A 144 -4.91 -18.31 -1.70
N PHE A 145 -3.83 -17.53 -1.52
CA PHE A 145 -3.81 -16.44 -0.53
C PHE A 145 -4.71 -15.27 -0.97
N ALA A 146 -4.81 -15.01 -2.28
CA ALA A 146 -5.70 -13.99 -2.81
C ALA A 146 -7.16 -14.27 -2.44
N ARG A 147 -7.66 -15.48 -2.67
CA ARG A 147 -9.02 -15.87 -2.30
C ARG A 147 -9.27 -15.75 -0.81
N LYS A 148 -8.34 -16.24 0.02
CA LYS A 148 -8.44 -16.12 1.49
C LYS A 148 -8.47 -14.69 1.98
N ALA A 149 -7.72 -13.77 1.34
CA ALA A 149 -7.73 -12.37 1.71
C ALA A 149 -9.09 -11.72 1.45
N ILE A 150 -9.67 -11.97 0.27
CA ILE A 150 -11.00 -11.45 -0.08
C ILE A 150 -12.11 -12.07 0.81
N GLU A 151 -12.07 -13.38 1.06
CA GLU A 151 -12.99 -14.06 1.98
C GLU A 151 -12.98 -13.47 3.39
N LYS A 152 -11.84 -12.90 3.82
CA LYS A 152 -11.67 -12.24 5.12
C LYS A 152 -11.94 -10.74 5.10
N GLY A 153 -12.42 -10.19 3.99
CA GLY A 153 -12.88 -8.81 3.90
C GLY A 153 -11.85 -7.80 3.42
N ALA A 154 -10.77 -8.21 2.75
CA ALA A 154 -9.90 -7.26 2.07
C ALA A 154 -10.62 -6.67 0.85
N ASP A 155 -10.48 -5.37 0.61
CA ASP A 155 -11.10 -4.65 -0.51
C ASP A 155 -10.33 -4.83 -1.81
N GLY A 156 -9.01 -5.02 -1.70
CA GLY A 156 -8.13 -5.17 -2.85
C GLY A 156 -6.92 -6.04 -2.54
N LEU A 157 -6.17 -6.34 -3.58
CA LEU A 157 -5.02 -7.24 -3.53
C LEU A 157 -3.76 -6.54 -4.04
N ILE A 158 -2.64 -6.80 -3.38
CA ILE A 158 -1.30 -6.46 -3.88
C ILE A 158 -0.63 -7.77 -4.28
N ALA A 159 -0.53 -8.04 -5.59
CA ALA A 159 0.10 -9.21 -6.14
C ALA A 159 1.64 -9.04 -6.07
N VAL A 160 2.26 -9.64 -5.07
CA VAL A 160 3.71 -9.58 -4.83
C VAL A 160 4.37 -10.69 -5.64
N ALA A 161 4.67 -10.39 -6.89
CA ALA A 161 5.21 -11.33 -7.87
C ALA A 161 6.73 -11.51 -7.77
N ALA A 162 7.26 -12.42 -8.56
CA ALA A 162 8.71 -12.57 -8.74
C ALA A 162 9.36 -11.25 -9.16
N GLY A 163 10.47 -10.90 -8.54
CA GLY A 163 11.17 -9.62 -8.72
C GLY A 163 10.78 -8.53 -7.70
N ALA A 164 9.80 -8.78 -6.82
CA ALA A 164 9.57 -7.90 -5.69
C ALA A 164 10.68 -8.04 -4.63
N GLY A 165 10.88 -6.99 -3.84
CA GLY A 165 11.75 -7.04 -2.67
C GLY A 165 11.08 -7.77 -1.50
N GLY A 166 11.88 -8.22 -0.52
CA GLY A 166 11.38 -8.87 0.69
C GLY A 166 10.80 -10.27 0.42
N HIS A 167 9.61 -10.53 0.94
CA HIS A 167 8.92 -11.83 0.83
C HIS A 167 8.18 -11.98 -0.50
N ALA A 168 8.91 -11.95 -1.60
CA ALA A 168 8.35 -12.10 -2.94
C ALA A 168 7.83 -13.51 -3.20
N GLY A 169 6.74 -13.60 -3.98
CA GLY A 169 6.29 -14.87 -4.55
C GLY A 169 7.18 -15.32 -5.70
N PRO A 170 7.20 -16.62 -6.00
CA PRO A 170 7.97 -17.17 -7.11
C PRO A 170 7.27 -17.01 -8.47
N GLN A 171 5.99 -16.66 -8.48
CA GLN A 171 5.18 -16.61 -9.68
C GLN A 171 5.47 -15.36 -10.51
N SER A 172 5.54 -15.56 -11.83
CA SER A 172 5.68 -14.46 -12.78
C SER A 172 4.53 -13.46 -12.64
N PRO A 173 4.80 -12.14 -12.75
CA PRO A 173 3.73 -11.13 -12.72
C PRO A 173 2.69 -11.36 -13.82
N PHE A 174 3.10 -11.80 -15.01
CA PHE A 174 2.18 -12.13 -16.11
C PHE A 174 1.19 -13.23 -15.74
N ALA A 175 1.66 -14.33 -15.12
CA ALA A 175 0.80 -15.44 -14.73
C ALA A 175 -0.10 -15.04 -13.55
N LEU A 176 0.47 -14.43 -12.50
CA LEU A 176 -0.25 -14.11 -11.28
C LEU A 176 -1.41 -13.14 -11.52
N ILE A 177 -1.21 -12.08 -12.30
CA ILE A 177 -2.26 -11.11 -12.61
C ILE A 177 -3.38 -11.76 -13.41
N GLN A 178 -3.06 -12.56 -14.44
CA GLN A 178 -4.07 -13.20 -15.27
C GLN A 178 -4.92 -14.19 -14.47
N GLU A 179 -4.31 -15.07 -13.67
CA GLU A 179 -5.01 -16.01 -12.81
C GLU A 179 -5.95 -15.32 -11.81
N ILE A 180 -5.54 -14.22 -11.21
CA ILE A 180 -6.38 -13.46 -10.29
C ILE A 180 -7.53 -12.79 -11.05
N ARG A 181 -7.28 -12.21 -12.22
CA ARG A 181 -8.30 -11.53 -13.01
C ARG A 181 -9.40 -12.43 -13.58
N GLU A 182 -9.19 -13.73 -13.65
CA GLU A 182 -10.26 -14.68 -14.03
C GLU A 182 -11.47 -14.59 -13.09
N TRP A 183 -11.25 -14.33 -11.81
CA TRP A 183 -12.30 -14.33 -10.80
C TRP A 183 -12.44 -13.02 -10.00
N PHE A 184 -11.39 -12.21 -9.88
CA PHE A 184 -11.39 -10.99 -9.07
C PHE A 184 -11.51 -9.75 -9.94
N LYS A 185 -12.54 -8.93 -9.68
CA LYS A 185 -12.82 -7.67 -10.40
C LYS A 185 -12.57 -6.41 -9.57
N GLY A 186 -12.16 -6.58 -8.31
CA GLY A 186 -11.80 -5.47 -7.42
C GLY A 186 -10.39 -4.92 -7.66
N PRO A 187 -9.95 -3.99 -6.81
CA PRO A 187 -8.64 -3.35 -6.92
C PRO A 187 -7.49 -4.36 -6.89
N LEU A 188 -6.66 -4.37 -7.93
CA LEU A 188 -5.51 -5.26 -8.05
C LEU A 188 -4.25 -4.45 -8.37
N LEU A 189 -3.31 -4.48 -7.45
CA LEU A 189 -2.02 -3.84 -7.58
C LEU A 189 -0.97 -4.88 -7.94
N LEU A 190 -0.05 -4.55 -8.85
CA LEU A 190 1.10 -5.39 -9.11
C LEU A 190 2.34 -4.84 -8.38
N SER A 191 3.07 -5.73 -7.72
CA SER A 191 4.36 -5.47 -7.09
C SER A 191 5.41 -6.43 -7.63
N GLY A 192 6.57 -5.90 -8.01
CA GLY A 192 7.71 -6.69 -8.51
C GLY A 192 8.50 -5.98 -9.60
N SER A 193 9.67 -5.45 -9.28
CA SER A 193 10.62 -4.80 -10.20
C SER A 193 10.02 -3.64 -11.03
N ILE A 194 8.98 -2.97 -10.53
CA ILE A 194 8.35 -1.84 -11.22
C ILE A 194 9.06 -0.57 -10.78
N ALA A 195 9.91 -0.02 -11.64
CA ALA A 195 10.78 1.12 -11.33
C ALA A 195 10.77 2.21 -12.42
N THR A 196 9.96 2.06 -13.45
CA THR A 196 9.90 3.00 -14.55
C THR A 196 8.46 3.18 -15.03
N GLY A 197 8.18 4.30 -15.70
CA GLY A 197 6.86 4.53 -16.33
C GLY A 197 6.50 3.47 -17.38
N ARG A 198 7.49 2.88 -18.05
CA ARG A 198 7.26 1.77 -18.99
C ARG A 198 6.79 0.49 -18.27
N ALA A 199 7.41 0.17 -17.14
CA ALA A 199 6.98 -0.97 -16.31
C ALA A 199 5.59 -0.75 -15.73
N LEU A 200 5.27 0.49 -15.28
CA LEU A 200 3.94 0.87 -14.85
C LEU A 200 2.92 0.64 -15.98
N LEU A 201 3.17 1.17 -17.17
CA LEU A 201 2.28 1.01 -18.33
C LEU A 201 2.08 -0.48 -18.66
N ALA A 202 3.16 -1.27 -18.69
CA ALA A 202 3.09 -2.71 -18.93
C ALA A 202 2.21 -3.41 -17.86
N SER A 203 2.32 -3.02 -16.60
CA SER A 203 1.50 -3.57 -15.52
C SER A 203 0.00 -3.30 -15.72
N LEU A 204 -0.35 -2.08 -16.12
CA LEU A 204 -1.73 -1.72 -16.46
C LEU A 204 -2.26 -2.52 -17.66
N MET A 205 -1.43 -2.70 -18.68
CA MET A 205 -1.78 -3.50 -19.88
C MET A 205 -1.97 -4.99 -19.55
N MET A 206 -1.30 -5.51 -18.52
CA MET A 206 -1.51 -6.88 -18.03
C MET A 206 -2.80 -7.05 -17.23
N GLY A 207 -3.45 -5.96 -16.83
CA GLY A 207 -4.70 -6.01 -16.07
C GLY A 207 -4.58 -5.58 -14.60
N ALA A 208 -3.45 -5.06 -14.16
CA ALA A 208 -3.38 -4.36 -12.88
C ALA A 208 -4.09 -3.01 -12.98
N ASP A 209 -4.71 -2.54 -11.90
CA ASP A 209 -5.33 -1.19 -11.86
C ASP A 209 -4.32 -0.13 -11.46
N THR A 210 -3.34 -0.52 -10.65
CA THR A 210 -2.26 0.32 -10.16
C THR A 210 -1.07 -0.56 -9.82
N VAL A 211 0.00 0.01 -9.36
CA VAL A 211 1.19 -0.73 -8.95
C VAL A 211 1.59 -0.40 -7.52
N SER A 212 2.15 -1.40 -6.83
CA SER A 212 2.94 -1.16 -5.63
C SER A 212 4.40 -1.02 -6.06
N TYR A 213 4.91 0.20 -6.00
CA TYR A 213 6.25 0.55 -6.46
C TYR A 213 7.29 0.11 -5.43
N THR A 214 8.03 -0.96 -5.72
CA THR A 214 8.94 -1.61 -4.77
C THR A 214 10.39 -1.15 -4.84
N HIS A 215 10.76 -0.34 -5.82
CA HIS A 215 12.13 0.12 -5.94
C HIS A 215 12.21 1.60 -6.24
N LEU A 216 12.59 2.38 -5.24
CA LEU A 216 13.66 3.32 -5.49
C LEU A 216 14.87 2.45 -5.86
N THR A 217 15.15 2.28 -7.13
CA THR A 217 16.50 1.97 -7.54
C THR A 217 17.33 3.19 -7.14
N LEU A 218 17.82 3.18 -5.93
CA LEU A 218 19.14 3.76 -5.73
C LEU A 218 19.99 3.10 -6.83
N PRO A 219 20.58 3.86 -7.76
CA PRO A 219 21.56 3.29 -8.65
C PRO A 219 22.53 2.55 -7.73
N THR A 220 22.54 1.24 -7.80
CA THR A 220 23.57 0.44 -7.19
C THR A 220 24.79 0.78 -8.03
N ILE A 221 25.44 1.87 -7.69
CA ILE A 221 26.80 2.10 -8.08
C ILE A 221 27.58 1.12 -7.21
N CYS A 222 27.51 -0.15 -7.57
CA CYS A 222 28.56 -1.08 -7.30
C CYS A 222 29.72 -0.65 -8.20
N SER A 223 30.48 0.33 -7.75
CA SER A 223 31.85 0.46 -8.17
C SER A 223 32.58 -0.74 -7.60
N VAL A 224 32.89 -1.69 -8.45
CA VAL A 224 33.93 -2.71 -8.24
C VAL A 224 35.26 -1.98 -8.18
#